data_f92e0641936c9f886e8a1f3e0b228907
#
_entry.id   f92e0641936c9f886e8a1f3e0b228907
#
_cell.length_a   1.000
_cell.length_b   1.000
_cell.length_c   1.000
_cell.angle_alpha   90.00
_cell.angle_beta   90.00
_cell.angle_gamma   90.00
#
_symmetry.space_group_name_H-M   'P 1'
#
loop_
_entity.id
_entity.type
_entity.pdbx_description
1 polymer ?
#
loop_
_entity_poly.entity_id
_entity_poly.type
_entity_poly.pdbx_seq_one_letter_code
_entity_poly.pdbx_strand_id
1 'polypeptide(L)'
;MTTYIGGFFGFPVEIGGRMWYTIPNCDFLRKGSTRMYYATIKNCDIANGPGVRVSLFVSGCTHHCPECFNEVAWDFCYGQPFTEETIRTILDMLRPAFIRGLTLLGGEPFEPQNQGAVVELLRAVKKELPEKNIWAFSGYLFEKDILSGRLGDCSEYLSYLDVLVDGPFIKEKKNLSLRFRGSENQRLIDVPKSLAAGKTVLWEDWQGDRKGMI
;
A
#
# COMPACT_ATOMS: atom_id res chain seq x y z
N MET A 1 -8.21 19.51 -36.50
CA MET A 1 -8.50 18.70 -35.29
C MET A 1 -7.34 17.72 -35.13
N THR A 2 -6.37 18.06 -34.32
CA THR A 2 -5.13 17.27 -34.15
C THR A 2 -5.11 16.78 -32.72
N THR A 3 -5.33 15.49 -32.57
CA THR A 3 -5.33 14.76 -31.28
C THR A 3 -3.88 14.62 -30.83
N TYR A 4 -3.49 15.27 -29.73
CA TYR A 4 -2.21 15.06 -29.08
C TYR A 4 -2.27 13.76 -28.25
N ILE A 5 -1.53 12.75 -28.72
CA ILE A 5 -1.20 11.59 -27.93
C ILE A 5 0.14 11.89 -27.26
N GLY A 6 0.12 12.20 -25.97
CA GLY A 6 1.33 12.43 -25.18
C GLY A 6 2.09 11.13 -24.95
N GLY A 7 3.09 10.86 -25.81
CA GLY A 7 4.04 9.78 -25.59
C GLY A 7 5.10 10.20 -24.57
N PHE A 8 5.23 9.46 -23.48
CA PHE A 8 6.35 9.56 -22.55
C PHE A 8 7.59 8.96 -23.22
N PHE A 9 8.53 9.80 -23.62
CA PHE A 9 9.85 9.37 -24.10
C PHE A 9 10.87 9.55 -22.98
N GLY A 10 11.26 8.46 -22.31
CA GLY A 10 12.49 8.40 -21.53
C GLY A 10 13.69 8.30 -22.45
N PHE A 11 14.77 9.03 -22.17
CA PHE A 11 16.00 8.92 -22.93
C PHE A 11 16.81 7.71 -22.44
N PRO A 12 17.33 6.86 -23.36
CA PRO A 12 18.18 5.74 -22.98
C PRO A 12 19.55 6.25 -22.52
N VAL A 13 20.02 5.79 -21.37
CA VAL A 13 21.37 6.02 -20.85
C VAL A 13 22.05 4.67 -20.66
N GLU A 14 23.24 4.49 -21.28
CA GLU A 14 24.04 3.28 -21.12
C GLU A 14 25.02 3.45 -19.96
N ILE A 15 24.89 2.60 -18.93
CA ILE A 15 25.82 2.54 -17.81
C ILE A 15 26.26 1.09 -17.65
N GLY A 16 27.54 0.82 -17.87
CA GLY A 16 28.14 -0.51 -17.65
C GLY A 16 27.57 -1.62 -18.54
N GLY A 17 27.23 -1.32 -19.80
CA GLY A 17 26.75 -2.30 -20.78
C GLY A 17 25.29 -2.73 -20.61
N ARG A 18 24.51 -2.01 -19.80
CA ARG A 18 23.06 -2.18 -19.69
C ARG A 18 22.34 -0.88 -20.04
N MET A 19 21.31 -1.00 -20.87
CA MET A 19 20.42 0.14 -21.20
C MET A 19 19.45 0.41 -20.05
N TRP A 20 19.50 1.63 -19.54
CA TRP A 20 18.55 2.17 -18.56
C TRP A 20 17.75 3.29 -19.22
N TYR A 21 16.45 3.31 -18.96
CA TYR A 21 15.61 4.43 -19.41
C TYR A 21 15.56 5.48 -18.30
N THR A 22 16.03 6.69 -18.58
CA THR A 22 15.87 7.82 -17.67
C THR A 22 14.42 8.30 -17.72
N ILE A 23 13.70 8.19 -16.61
CA ILE A 23 12.40 8.83 -16.47
C ILE A 23 12.65 10.29 -16.11
N PRO A 24 12.26 11.27 -16.95
CA PRO A 24 12.41 12.68 -16.64
C PRO A 24 11.58 13.02 -15.40
N ASN A 25 12.20 13.65 -14.41
CA ASN A 25 11.63 14.14 -13.15
C ASN A 25 11.57 13.20 -11.94
N CYS A 26 12.11 12.00 -11.98
CA CYS A 26 12.31 11.24 -10.77
C CYS A 26 13.71 11.55 -10.20
N ASP A 27 13.81 12.38 -9.19
CA ASP A 27 15.06 12.68 -8.46
C ASP A 27 15.59 11.46 -7.68
N PHE A 28 15.39 10.27 -8.24
CA PHE A 28 15.73 8.97 -7.65
C PHE A 28 17.26 8.79 -7.44
N LEU A 29 18.07 9.62 -8.07
CA LEU A 29 19.54 9.52 -8.03
C LEU A 29 20.22 10.40 -6.98
N ARG A 30 19.48 11.16 -6.18
CA ARG A 30 20.09 11.90 -5.06
C ARG A 30 20.19 10.99 -3.84
N LYS A 31 21.41 10.52 -3.56
CA LYS A 31 21.77 9.80 -2.34
C LYS A 31 21.15 10.50 -1.11
N GLY A 32 20.28 9.80 -0.37
CA GLY A 32 19.82 10.20 0.95
C GLY A 32 18.38 10.66 1.10
N SER A 33 17.53 10.60 0.05
CA SER A 33 16.11 10.93 0.15
C SER A 33 15.27 9.70 -0.21
N THR A 34 14.64 9.10 0.79
CA THR A 34 13.56 8.10 0.60
C THR A 34 12.32 8.82 0.09
N ARG A 35 12.28 9.15 -1.21
CA ARG A 35 11.12 9.79 -1.81
C ARG A 35 10.19 8.72 -2.37
N MET A 36 9.14 8.43 -1.63
CA MET A 36 7.98 7.71 -2.12
C MET A 36 7.09 8.66 -2.92
N TYR A 37 6.41 8.13 -3.93
CA TYR A 37 5.31 8.81 -4.62
C TYR A 37 3.99 8.08 -4.31
N TYR A 38 2.88 8.77 -4.52
CA TYR A 38 1.56 8.19 -4.37
C TYR A 38 0.64 8.61 -5.51
N ALA A 39 -0.20 7.67 -5.95
CA ALA A 39 -1.14 7.91 -7.04
C ALA A 39 -2.32 8.79 -6.58
N THR A 40 -2.89 8.48 -5.42
CA THR A 40 -4.03 9.22 -4.86
C THR A 40 -4.24 8.92 -3.38
N ILE A 41 -4.96 9.81 -2.70
CA ILE A 41 -5.52 9.60 -1.37
C ILE A 41 -7.03 9.67 -1.51
N LYS A 42 -7.74 8.62 -1.11
CA LYS A 42 -9.21 8.61 -1.04
C LYS A 42 -9.65 8.88 0.39
N ASN A 43 -10.34 9.98 0.58
CA ASN A 43 -11.06 10.23 1.82
C ASN A 43 -12.44 9.54 1.77
N CYS A 44 -12.92 9.05 2.92
CA CYS A 44 -14.22 8.36 3.02
C CYS A 44 -14.38 7.14 2.11
N ASP A 45 -13.33 6.34 1.97
CA ASP A 45 -13.34 5.08 1.24
C ASP A 45 -14.04 3.97 2.05
N ILE A 46 -14.92 3.20 1.41
CA ILE A 46 -15.68 2.09 2.00
C ILE A 46 -15.34 0.73 1.38
N ALA A 47 -14.46 0.70 0.37
CA ALA A 47 -14.16 -0.51 -0.40
C ALA A 47 -12.96 -1.31 0.17
N ASN A 48 -12.02 -0.63 0.81
CA ASN A 48 -10.70 -1.19 1.15
C ASN A 48 -10.54 -1.48 2.65
N GLY A 49 -11.54 -2.10 3.25
CA GLY A 49 -11.59 -2.48 4.66
C GLY A 49 -12.91 -2.11 5.32
N PRO A 50 -13.15 -2.53 6.58
CA PRO A 50 -14.40 -2.29 7.28
C PRO A 50 -14.55 -0.82 7.69
N GLY A 51 -15.78 -0.32 7.60
CA GLY A 51 -16.14 1.06 7.95
C GLY A 51 -15.66 2.08 6.91
N VAL A 52 -15.72 3.36 7.28
CA VAL A 52 -15.23 4.47 6.45
C VAL A 52 -13.74 4.68 6.74
N ARG A 53 -12.93 4.80 5.71
CA ARG A 53 -11.46 4.82 5.84
C ARG A 53 -10.83 5.94 5.01
N VAL A 54 -9.61 6.27 5.35
CA VAL A 54 -8.71 6.97 4.44
C VAL A 54 -7.84 5.92 3.76
N SER A 55 -7.77 5.95 2.43
CA SER A 55 -6.98 5.00 1.64
C SER A 55 -5.87 5.71 0.89
N LEU A 56 -4.62 5.35 1.19
CA LEU A 56 -3.42 5.84 0.50
C LEU A 56 -3.02 4.83 -0.58
N PHE A 57 -3.05 5.26 -1.83
CA PHE A 57 -2.58 4.48 -2.98
C PHE A 57 -1.15 4.89 -3.30
N VAL A 58 -0.18 4.12 -2.82
CA VAL A 58 1.24 4.35 -3.11
C VAL A 58 1.58 4.04 -4.57
N SER A 59 2.69 4.57 -5.07
CA SER A 59 3.26 4.27 -6.37
C SER A 59 4.53 3.44 -6.23
N GLY A 60 4.84 2.67 -7.28
CA GLY A 60 5.92 1.69 -7.30
C GLY A 60 5.43 0.29 -6.93
N CYS A 61 5.56 -0.64 -7.89
CA CYS A 61 5.24 -2.05 -7.72
C CYS A 61 6.02 -2.90 -8.71
N THR A 62 6.71 -3.90 -8.23
CA THR A 62 7.48 -4.83 -9.06
C THR A 62 6.74 -6.13 -9.38
N HIS A 63 5.52 -6.33 -8.87
CA HIS A 63 4.75 -7.55 -9.09
C HIS A 63 4.22 -7.70 -10.52
N HIS A 64 3.83 -6.60 -11.17
CA HIS A 64 3.28 -6.60 -12.53
C HIS A 64 2.17 -7.65 -12.74
N CYS A 65 1.23 -7.75 -11.80
CA CYS A 65 0.15 -8.73 -11.87
C CYS A 65 -0.69 -8.57 -13.13
N PRO A 66 -0.99 -9.67 -13.86
CA PRO A 66 -1.91 -9.62 -14.99
C PRO A 66 -3.28 -9.06 -14.58
N GLU A 67 -3.84 -8.16 -15.40
CA GLU A 67 -5.10 -7.44 -15.11
C GLU A 67 -5.08 -6.63 -13.79
N CYS A 68 -3.93 -6.09 -13.42
CA CYS A 68 -3.84 -5.15 -12.32
C CYS A 68 -4.76 -3.95 -12.60
N PHE A 69 -5.65 -3.62 -11.67
CA PHE A 69 -6.55 -2.46 -11.83
C PHE A 69 -5.83 -1.11 -11.77
N ASN A 70 -4.57 -1.09 -11.34
CA ASN A 70 -3.77 0.13 -11.11
C ASN A 70 -2.37 0.03 -11.75
N GLU A 71 -2.30 -0.38 -13.03
CA GLU A 71 -1.03 -0.56 -13.75
C GLU A 71 -0.16 0.71 -13.78
N VAL A 72 -0.80 1.88 -13.80
CA VAL A 72 -0.07 3.17 -13.78
C VAL A 72 0.77 3.35 -12.51
N ALA A 73 0.37 2.71 -11.41
CA ALA A 73 1.10 2.74 -10.15
C ALA A 73 2.28 1.75 -10.08
N TRP A 74 2.60 1.02 -11.14
CA TRP A 74 3.86 0.26 -11.21
C TRP A 74 5.07 1.19 -11.29
N ASP A 75 4.89 2.36 -11.91
CA ASP A 75 5.92 3.40 -11.95
C ASP A 75 6.10 4.02 -10.56
N PHE A 76 7.33 3.95 -10.03
CA PHE A 76 7.69 4.48 -8.72
C PHE A 76 7.57 6.02 -8.62
N CYS A 77 7.51 6.70 -9.75
CA CYS A 77 7.42 8.16 -9.82
C CYS A 77 6.04 8.65 -10.24
N TYR A 78 5.06 7.75 -10.36
CA TYR A 78 3.71 8.13 -10.74
C TYR A 78 3.00 8.92 -9.64
N GLY A 79 2.30 9.98 -10.04
CA GLY A 79 1.45 10.79 -9.16
C GLY A 79 2.19 11.92 -8.46
N GLN A 80 2.03 12.04 -7.15
CA GLN A 80 2.56 13.14 -6.35
C GLN A 80 3.68 12.67 -5.42
N PRO A 81 4.70 13.50 -5.15
CA PRO A 81 5.71 13.18 -4.15
C PRO A 81 5.09 13.12 -2.75
N PHE A 82 5.46 12.09 -2.00
CA PHE A 82 5.05 11.94 -0.62
C PHE A 82 5.93 12.80 0.30
N THR A 83 5.32 13.69 1.08
CA THR A 83 6.01 14.69 1.89
C THR A 83 5.44 14.73 3.31
N GLU A 84 6.08 15.47 4.21
CA GLU A 84 5.53 15.75 5.54
C GLU A 84 4.13 16.42 5.47
N GLU A 85 3.88 17.26 4.47
CA GLU A 85 2.57 17.88 4.26
C GLU A 85 1.53 16.83 3.88
N THR A 86 1.93 15.81 3.10
CA THR A 86 1.07 14.67 2.79
C THR A 86 0.69 13.90 4.06
N ILE A 87 1.65 13.68 4.98
CA ILE A 87 1.38 13.05 6.28
C ILE A 87 0.36 13.87 7.07
N ARG A 88 0.55 15.20 7.17
CA ARG A 88 -0.39 16.09 7.88
C ARG A 88 -1.80 16.02 7.27
N THR A 89 -1.89 16.05 5.96
CA THR A 89 -3.16 15.93 5.24
C THR A 89 -3.87 14.62 5.56
N ILE A 90 -3.15 13.50 5.58
CA ILE A 90 -3.71 12.18 5.94
C ILE A 90 -4.17 12.17 7.40
N LEU A 91 -3.38 12.72 8.33
CA LEU A 91 -3.77 12.82 9.73
C LEU A 91 -5.06 13.63 9.91
N ASP A 92 -5.18 14.77 9.24
CA ASP A 92 -6.40 15.60 9.30
C ASP A 92 -7.63 14.86 8.74
N MET A 93 -7.46 14.10 7.64
CA MET A 93 -8.52 13.25 7.10
C MET A 93 -8.92 12.11 8.06
N LEU A 94 -8.00 11.62 8.89
CA LEU A 94 -8.25 10.55 9.85
C LEU A 94 -8.94 11.03 11.14
N ARG A 95 -8.83 12.31 11.52
CA ARG A 95 -9.36 12.86 12.78
C ARG A 95 -10.85 12.64 13.01
N PRO A 96 -11.75 12.77 12.00
CA PRO A 96 -13.17 12.58 12.24
C PRO A 96 -13.48 11.23 12.88
N ALA A 97 -14.36 11.22 13.88
CA ALA A 97 -14.68 10.02 14.67
C ALA A 97 -15.28 8.88 13.84
N PHE A 98 -15.99 9.21 12.75
CA PHE A 98 -16.58 8.22 11.85
C PHE A 98 -15.56 7.50 10.96
N ILE A 99 -14.35 8.07 10.81
CA ILE A 99 -13.25 7.40 10.08
C ILE A 99 -12.65 6.32 10.96
N ARG A 100 -12.74 5.07 10.51
CA ARG A 100 -12.24 3.89 11.26
C ARG A 100 -10.73 3.77 11.25
N GLY A 101 -10.08 4.18 10.19
CA GLY A 101 -8.63 4.04 10.08
C GLY A 101 -8.06 4.29 8.71
N LEU A 102 -6.80 3.90 8.56
CA LEU A 102 -5.99 4.03 7.35
C LEU A 102 -5.91 2.70 6.60
N THR A 103 -5.98 2.75 5.28
CA THR A 103 -5.63 1.63 4.41
C THR A 103 -4.50 2.01 3.47
N LEU A 104 -3.48 1.17 3.40
CA LEU A 104 -2.33 1.29 2.52
C LEU A 104 -2.47 0.29 1.38
N LEU A 105 -2.44 0.77 0.14
CA LEU A 105 -2.56 -0.05 -1.07
C LEU A 105 -2.04 0.75 -2.28
N GLY A 106 -2.39 0.31 -3.49
CA GLY A 106 -2.09 1.03 -4.74
C GLY A 106 -1.08 0.29 -5.58
N GLY A 107 0.19 0.73 -5.62
CA GLY A 107 1.33 -0.05 -6.05
C GLY A 107 1.63 -1.14 -5.03
N GLU A 108 2.79 -1.11 -4.43
CA GLU A 108 3.16 -2.07 -3.37
C GLU A 108 3.72 -1.33 -2.15
N PRO A 109 2.96 -1.25 -1.05
CA PRO A 109 3.41 -0.55 0.15
C PRO A 109 4.65 -1.17 0.81
N PHE A 110 4.91 -2.47 0.58
CA PHE A 110 6.08 -3.18 1.11
C PHE A 110 7.30 -3.17 0.18
N GLU A 111 7.25 -2.48 -0.97
CA GLU A 111 8.48 -2.27 -1.73
C GLU A 111 9.54 -1.60 -0.86
N PRO A 112 10.79 -2.10 -0.85
CA PRO A 112 11.85 -1.55 0.01
C PRO A 112 12.01 -0.03 -0.11
N GLN A 113 11.73 0.52 -1.29
CA GLN A 113 11.80 1.96 -1.55
C GLN A 113 10.65 2.74 -0.88
N ASN A 114 9.50 2.11 -0.65
CA ASN A 114 8.32 2.74 -0.05
C ASN A 114 8.32 2.62 1.48
N GLN A 115 8.96 1.59 2.03
CA GLN A 115 8.88 1.25 3.45
C GLN A 115 9.23 2.41 4.37
N GLY A 116 10.31 3.14 4.10
CA GLY A 116 10.75 4.23 4.96
C GLY A 116 9.67 5.32 5.13
N ALA A 117 9.12 5.80 4.03
CA ALA A 117 8.07 6.84 4.05
C ALA A 117 6.75 6.31 4.65
N VAL A 118 6.42 5.05 4.38
CA VAL A 118 5.23 4.42 4.98
C VAL A 118 5.39 4.30 6.48
N VAL A 119 6.54 3.83 6.99
CA VAL A 119 6.80 3.72 8.44
C VAL A 119 6.73 5.09 9.12
N GLU A 120 7.22 6.17 8.50
CA GLU A 120 7.07 7.53 9.03
C GLU A 120 5.60 7.92 9.18
N LEU A 121 4.77 7.65 8.17
CA LEU A 121 3.32 7.87 8.25
C LEU A 121 2.69 7.05 9.38
N LEU A 122 2.98 5.75 9.46
CA LEU A 122 2.39 4.85 10.44
C LEU A 122 2.75 5.26 11.87
N ARG A 123 4.01 5.66 12.09
CA ARG A 123 4.48 6.19 13.37
C ARG A 123 3.71 7.46 13.76
N ALA A 124 3.49 8.39 12.80
CA ALA A 124 2.72 9.60 13.03
C ALA A 124 1.25 9.28 13.37
N VAL A 125 0.62 8.36 12.63
CA VAL A 125 -0.77 7.94 12.90
C VAL A 125 -0.90 7.31 14.29
N LYS A 126 -0.06 6.36 14.67
CA LYS A 126 -0.15 5.72 16.00
C LYS A 126 0.20 6.67 17.15
N LYS A 127 1.03 7.69 16.90
CA LYS A 127 1.35 8.72 17.89
C LYS A 127 0.18 9.67 18.14
N GLU A 128 -0.49 10.14 17.06
CA GLU A 128 -1.53 11.18 17.19
C GLU A 128 -2.95 10.60 17.30
N LEU A 129 -3.21 9.44 16.70
CA LEU A 129 -4.52 8.81 16.55
C LEU A 129 -4.42 7.30 16.83
N PRO A 130 -4.00 6.88 18.05
CA PRO A 130 -3.71 5.48 18.38
C PRO A 130 -4.92 4.55 18.23
N GLU A 131 -6.14 5.10 18.29
CA GLU A 131 -7.40 4.36 18.14
C GLU A 131 -7.70 3.99 16.67
N LYS A 132 -7.04 4.61 15.71
CA LYS A 132 -7.27 4.32 14.28
C LYS A 132 -6.59 3.01 13.90
N ASN A 133 -7.38 2.08 13.37
CA ASN A 133 -6.80 0.84 12.86
C ASN A 133 -6.14 1.02 11.50
N ILE A 134 -5.14 0.19 11.22
CA ILE A 134 -4.33 0.28 10.02
C ILE A 134 -4.38 -1.04 9.27
N TRP A 135 -4.77 -0.97 8.00
CA TRP A 135 -4.79 -2.07 7.05
C TRP A 135 -3.73 -1.85 5.98
N ALA A 136 -3.12 -2.91 5.52
CA ALA A 136 -2.24 -2.87 4.36
C ALA A 136 -2.56 -4.01 3.40
N PHE A 137 -2.42 -3.74 2.10
CA PHE A 137 -2.48 -4.73 1.03
C PHE A 137 -1.09 -4.93 0.47
N SER A 138 -0.73 -6.18 0.19
CA SER A 138 0.55 -6.53 -0.40
C SER A 138 0.42 -7.71 -1.36
N GLY A 139 1.16 -7.67 -2.45
CA GLY A 139 1.35 -8.83 -3.32
C GLY A 139 2.36 -9.83 -2.74
N TYR A 140 3.15 -9.44 -1.76
CA TYR A 140 4.09 -10.31 -1.06
C TYR A 140 3.36 -11.24 -0.07
N LEU A 141 3.99 -12.39 0.23
CA LEU A 141 3.49 -13.34 1.21
C LEU A 141 4.07 -13.05 2.59
N PHE A 142 3.21 -13.04 3.61
CA PHE A 142 3.56 -12.68 4.98
C PHE A 142 4.76 -13.46 5.51
N GLU A 143 4.74 -14.80 5.42
CA GLU A 143 5.81 -15.65 5.96
C GLU A 143 7.06 -15.68 5.08
N LYS A 144 6.85 -15.79 3.74
CA LYS A 144 7.94 -16.08 2.80
C LYS A 144 8.74 -14.86 2.41
N ASP A 145 8.09 -13.70 2.37
CA ASP A 145 8.71 -12.48 1.86
C ASP A 145 8.91 -11.45 2.97
N ILE A 146 7.88 -11.23 3.82
CA ILE A 146 7.90 -10.16 4.81
C ILE A 146 8.63 -10.61 6.08
N LEU A 147 8.19 -11.71 6.72
CA LEU A 147 8.83 -12.22 7.94
C LEU A 147 10.20 -12.84 7.72
N SER A 148 10.48 -13.33 6.51
CA SER A 148 11.78 -13.93 6.19
C SER A 148 12.94 -12.92 6.12
N GLY A 149 12.63 -11.62 6.12
CA GLY A 149 13.62 -10.56 5.93
C GLY A 149 14.03 -10.35 4.46
N ARG A 150 13.38 -11.01 3.49
CA ARG A 150 13.66 -10.82 2.06
C ARG A 150 13.50 -9.36 1.61
N LEU A 151 12.58 -8.64 2.24
CA LEU A 151 12.30 -7.23 1.94
C LEU A 151 13.03 -6.26 2.89
N GLY A 152 13.95 -6.76 3.71
CA GLY A 152 14.57 -6.04 4.81
C GLY A 152 13.86 -6.27 6.14
N ASP A 153 14.21 -5.50 7.16
CA ASP A 153 13.54 -5.59 8.46
C ASP A 153 12.21 -4.83 8.43
N CYS A 154 11.13 -5.60 8.39
CA CYS A 154 9.76 -5.08 8.43
C CYS A 154 9.13 -5.10 9.83
N SER A 155 9.88 -5.37 10.89
CA SER A 155 9.37 -5.55 12.25
C SER A 155 8.65 -4.30 12.76
N GLU A 156 9.23 -3.11 12.60
CA GLU A 156 8.59 -1.86 12.96
C GLU A 156 7.33 -1.62 12.13
N TYR A 157 7.36 -1.83 10.83
CA TYR A 157 6.21 -1.68 9.95
C TYR A 157 5.04 -2.56 10.42
N LEU A 158 5.31 -3.85 10.65
CA LEU A 158 4.31 -4.81 11.10
C LEU A 158 3.73 -4.47 12.47
N SER A 159 4.53 -3.87 13.37
CA SER A 159 4.06 -3.48 14.71
C SER A 159 2.91 -2.45 14.70
N TYR A 160 2.75 -1.71 13.60
CA TYR A 160 1.68 -0.73 13.44
C TYR A 160 0.43 -1.27 12.76
N LEU A 161 0.51 -2.43 12.09
CA LEU A 161 -0.62 -2.98 11.35
C LEU A 161 -1.58 -3.77 12.22
N ASP A 162 -2.86 -3.59 11.96
CA ASP A 162 -3.91 -4.44 12.52
C ASP A 162 -4.23 -5.61 11.59
N VAL A 163 -4.33 -5.35 10.28
CA VAL A 163 -4.62 -6.40 9.28
C VAL A 163 -3.75 -6.23 8.04
N LEU A 164 -3.24 -7.34 7.55
CA LEU A 164 -2.55 -7.44 6.26
C LEU A 164 -3.36 -8.31 5.31
N VAL A 165 -3.66 -7.79 4.14
CA VAL A 165 -4.17 -8.57 3.00
C VAL A 165 -2.97 -8.96 2.15
N ASP A 166 -2.56 -10.24 2.20
CA ASP A 166 -1.35 -10.71 1.58
C ASP A 166 -1.58 -11.60 0.35
N GLY A 167 -0.56 -11.66 -0.48
CA GLY A 167 -0.50 -12.51 -1.66
C GLY A 167 -0.83 -11.81 -2.97
N PRO A 168 -0.21 -12.26 -4.07
CA PRO A 168 -0.40 -11.65 -5.39
C PRO A 168 -1.82 -11.86 -5.89
N PHE A 169 -2.32 -10.89 -6.66
CA PHE A 169 -3.57 -11.10 -7.39
C PHE A 169 -3.36 -12.17 -8.48
N ILE A 170 -4.21 -13.20 -8.47
CA ILE A 170 -4.20 -14.29 -9.45
C ILE A 170 -5.52 -14.24 -10.23
N LYS A 171 -5.43 -13.94 -11.54
CA LYS A 171 -6.57 -13.77 -12.44
C LYS A 171 -7.53 -14.98 -12.41
N GLU A 172 -6.98 -16.18 -12.48
CA GLU A 172 -7.74 -17.46 -12.52
C GLU A 172 -8.49 -17.73 -11.20
N LYS A 173 -8.13 -17.00 -10.12
CA LYS A 173 -8.75 -17.07 -8.80
C LYS A 173 -9.56 -15.83 -8.45
N LYS A 174 -9.80 -14.95 -9.45
CA LYS A 174 -10.62 -13.75 -9.25
C LYS A 174 -12.03 -14.13 -8.82
N ASN A 175 -12.47 -13.50 -7.73
CA ASN A 175 -13.81 -13.75 -7.20
C ASN A 175 -14.35 -12.44 -6.58
N LEU A 176 -15.38 -11.88 -7.22
CA LEU A 176 -16.00 -10.60 -6.82
C LEU A 176 -16.86 -10.70 -5.56
N SER A 177 -17.15 -11.92 -5.09
CA SER A 177 -17.90 -12.13 -3.85
C SER A 177 -17.03 -12.04 -2.59
N LEU A 178 -15.70 -11.99 -2.76
CA LEU A 178 -14.76 -11.88 -1.64
C LEU A 178 -14.79 -10.47 -1.06
N ARG A 179 -14.81 -10.39 0.27
CA ARG A 179 -14.70 -9.11 0.97
C ARG A 179 -13.23 -8.73 1.10
N PHE A 180 -12.91 -7.48 0.73
CA PHE A 180 -11.60 -6.84 0.91
C PHE A 180 -10.41 -7.56 0.25
N ARG A 181 -10.64 -8.40 -0.79
CA ARG A 181 -9.59 -9.06 -1.57
C ARG A 181 -10.11 -9.40 -2.97
N GLY A 182 -9.20 -9.48 -3.94
CA GLY A 182 -9.57 -9.66 -5.35
C GLY A 182 -9.55 -11.11 -5.82
N SER A 183 -8.77 -12.00 -5.19
CA SER A 183 -8.60 -13.40 -5.58
C SER A 183 -8.56 -14.33 -4.38
N GLU A 184 -8.98 -15.58 -4.56
CA GLU A 184 -9.19 -16.56 -3.48
C GLU A 184 -7.91 -16.94 -2.72
N ASN A 185 -6.76 -16.82 -3.36
CA ASN A 185 -5.45 -17.10 -2.74
C ASN A 185 -5.01 -16.01 -1.75
N GLN A 186 -5.57 -14.81 -1.81
CA GLN A 186 -5.23 -13.74 -0.89
C GLN A 186 -5.82 -14.02 0.49
N ARG A 187 -5.09 -13.66 1.53
CA ARG A 187 -5.48 -13.90 2.92
C ARG A 187 -5.63 -12.58 3.66
N LEU A 188 -6.58 -12.53 4.58
CA LEU A 188 -6.68 -11.47 5.57
C LEU A 188 -6.02 -11.98 6.86
N ILE A 189 -4.93 -11.35 7.26
CA ILE A 189 -4.10 -11.78 8.39
C ILE A 189 -4.25 -10.79 9.54
N ASP A 190 -4.59 -11.32 10.73
CA ASP A 190 -4.54 -10.57 11.98
C ASP A 190 -3.07 -10.46 12.40
N VAL A 191 -2.47 -9.30 12.15
CA VAL A 191 -1.02 -9.12 12.33
C VAL A 191 -0.63 -9.22 13.80
N PRO A 192 -1.27 -8.54 14.76
CA PRO A 192 -0.94 -8.66 16.18
C PRO A 192 -1.02 -10.08 16.71
N LYS A 193 -2.10 -10.81 16.38
CA LYS A 193 -2.24 -12.21 16.83
C LYS A 193 -1.21 -13.12 16.18
N SER A 194 -0.87 -12.87 14.91
CA SER A 194 0.13 -13.66 14.19
C SER A 194 1.52 -13.49 14.79
N LEU A 195 1.91 -12.25 15.08
CA LEU A 195 3.20 -11.94 15.71
C LEU A 195 3.29 -12.56 17.12
N ALA A 196 2.22 -12.44 17.93
CA ALA A 196 2.17 -13.00 19.28
C ALA A 196 2.21 -14.53 19.29
N ALA A 197 1.58 -15.17 18.29
CA ALA A 197 1.51 -16.63 18.21
C ALA A 197 2.72 -17.27 17.49
N GLY A 198 3.57 -16.47 16.84
CA GLY A 198 4.66 -16.95 16.00
C GLY A 198 4.21 -17.78 14.78
N LYS A 199 2.96 -17.61 14.36
CA LYS A 199 2.33 -18.27 13.19
C LYS A 199 1.23 -17.40 12.62
N THR A 200 0.91 -17.60 11.35
CA THR A 200 -0.19 -16.88 10.70
C THR A 200 -1.53 -17.19 11.36
N VAL A 201 -2.21 -16.14 11.79
CA VAL A 201 -3.59 -16.15 12.29
C VAL A 201 -4.44 -15.36 11.33
N LEU A 202 -5.46 -15.99 10.76
CA LEU A 202 -6.38 -15.30 9.85
C LEU A 202 -7.28 -14.34 10.65
N TRP A 203 -7.51 -13.19 10.05
CA TRP A 203 -8.47 -12.23 10.57
C TRP A 203 -9.89 -12.78 10.39
N GLU A 204 -10.59 -12.95 11.49
CA GLU A 204 -11.97 -13.39 11.49
C GLU A 204 -12.87 -12.21 11.14
N ASP A 205 -13.78 -12.42 10.18
CA ASP A 205 -14.69 -11.40 9.70
C ASP A 205 -15.47 -10.81 10.88
N TRP A 206 -15.32 -9.51 11.12
CA TRP A 206 -15.95 -8.81 12.22
C TRP A 206 -17.49 -8.88 12.07
N GLN A 207 -18.14 -9.62 12.97
CA GLN A 207 -19.60 -9.74 13.02
C GLN A 207 -20.29 -8.54 13.68
N GLY A 208 -19.53 -7.51 14.09
CA GLY A 208 -19.99 -6.42 14.94
C GLY A 208 -20.90 -5.37 14.29
N ASP A 209 -20.89 -5.20 12.94
CA ASP A 209 -21.69 -4.15 12.29
C ASP A 209 -23.12 -4.57 11.89
N ARG A 210 -23.53 -5.81 12.13
CA ARG A 210 -24.92 -6.21 11.88
C ARG A 210 -25.93 -5.67 12.92
N LYS A 211 -25.47 -5.06 14.01
CA LYS A 211 -26.36 -4.50 15.06
C LYS A 211 -26.61 -2.99 14.94
N GLY A 212 -26.05 -2.31 13.95
CA GLY A 212 -26.15 -0.85 13.79
C GLY A 212 -26.79 -0.36 12.49
N MET A 213 -27.32 -1.25 11.66
CA MET A 213 -28.09 -0.89 10.45
C MET A 213 -29.51 -1.44 10.58
N ILE A 214 -30.32 -0.81 11.39
CA ILE A 214 -31.79 -0.78 11.33
C ILE A 214 -32.19 0.68 11.49
#